data_4aeb7209f36df3fe222ab17f00cf5d81
#
_entry.id   4aeb7209f36df3fe222ab17f00cf5d81
#
_cell.length_a   1.000
_cell.length_b   1.000
_cell.length_c   1.000
_cell.angle_alpha   90.00
_cell.angle_beta   90.00
_cell.angle_gamma   90.00
#
_symmetry.space_group_name_H-M   'P 1'
#
loop_
_entity.id
_entity.type
_entity.pdbx_description
1 polymer ?
#
loop_
_entity_poly.entity_id
_entity_poly.type
_entity_poly.pdbx_seq_one_letter_code
_entity_poly.pdbx_strand_id
1 'polypeptide(L)'
;MRGRASRRPRPRAGGDAEGRLELGVAEAFAGGTREIGFSTGEGTSSRVTLKVPPGVRAGQKIRLTGKGGEGVLGGPAWDLYLEVHVIPDERFSLEGDDVILHLHVSPWEAALGATVAVATLDGEVRLKVPAGSSSGRRIRLKERGYPKASGGRGDLYVEIAVVVPTELGEDERRLFEELAKVSKFDPRG
;
A
#
# COMPACT_ATOMS: atom_id res chain seq x y z
N MET A 1 64.21 15.83 27.69
CA MET A 1 63.04 16.25 26.96
C MET A 1 62.48 15.03 26.25
N ARG A 2 61.32 14.45 26.73
CA ARG A 2 60.70 13.32 26.11
C ARG A 2 59.54 13.84 25.28
N GLY A 3 59.65 13.70 23.92
CA GLY A 3 58.65 14.13 22.98
C GLY A 3 57.35 13.35 23.15
N ARG A 4 56.23 14.02 23.43
CA ARG A 4 54.88 13.47 23.38
C ARG A 4 54.54 13.21 21.92
N ALA A 5 54.55 11.94 21.52
CA ALA A 5 53.99 11.52 20.24
C ALA A 5 52.46 11.81 20.25
N SER A 6 52.02 12.79 19.48
CA SER A 6 50.61 13.07 19.26
C SER A 6 50.00 11.88 18.53
N ARG A 7 49.17 11.09 19.20
CA ARG A 7 48.36 10.03 18.57
C ARG A 7 47.45 10.69 17.54
N ARG A 8 47.69 10.44 16.27
CA ARG A 8 46.74 10.79 15.19
C ARG A 8 45.40 10.18 15.51
N PRO A 9 44.31 10.94 15.43
CA PRO A 9 42.97 10.37 15.63
C PRO A 9 42.73 9.27 14.62
N ARG A 10 42.25 8.12 15.12
CA ARG A 10 41.92 6.97 14.26
C ARG A 10 40.57 7.22 13.57
N PRO A 11 40.41 6.83 12.29
CA PRO A 11 39.11 6.82 11.62
C PRO A 11 38.09 6.06 12.47
N ARG A 12 36.93 6.66 12.70
CA ARG A 12 35.82 6.01 13.39
C ARG A 12 34.71 5.77 12.36
N ALA A 13 34.19 4.56 12.34
CA ALA A 13 32.90 4.32 11.69
C ALA A 13 31.84 5.18 12.40
N GLY A 14 30.98 5.80 11.64
CA GLY A 14 29.88 6.56 12.21
C GLY A 14 28.74 5.69 12.72
N GLY A 15 27.67 6.29 13.22
CA GLY A 15 26.44 5.59 13.56
C GLY A 15 25.60 5.34 12.30
N ASP A 16 24.93 4.19 12.24
CA ASP A 16 24.01 3.90 11.16
C ASP A 16 22.86 4.94 11.13
N ALA A 17 22.42 5.29 9.93
CA ALA A 17 21.28 6.17 9.75
C ALA A 17 19.99 5.35 9.64
N GLU A 18 18.92 5.84 10.23
CA GLU A 18 17.59 5.24 10.12
C GLU A 18 16.65 6.18 9.37
N GLY A 19 15.78 5.61 8.56
CA GLY A 19 14.75 6.33 7.81
C GLY A 19 13.47 5.53 7.70
N ARG A 20 12.41 6.18 7.22
CA ARG A 20 11.11 5.58 6.99
C ARG A 20 10.88 5.45 5.49
N LEU A 21 10.36 4.29 5.06
CA LEU A 21 9.95 4.02 3.69
C LEU A 21 8.45 3.74 3.67
N GLU A 22 7.67 4.66 3.17
CA GLU A 22 6.23 4.50 2.99
C GLU A 22 5.94 3.88 1.62
N LEU A 23 5.15 2.81 1.62
CA LEU A 23 4.74 2.07 0.44
C LEU A 23 3.23 1.84 0.49
N GLY A 24 2.53 2.06 -0.62
CA GLY A 24 1.16 1.60 -0.77
C GLY A 24 1.08 0.06 -0.77
N VAL A 25 -0.10 -0.50 -0.49
CA VAL A 25 -0.30 -1.96 -0.43
C VAL A 25 0.12 -2.64 -1.73
N ALA A 26 -0.25 -2.08 -2.88
CA ALA A 26 0.11 -2.63 -4.19
C ALA A 26 1.62 -2.58 -4.45
N GLU A 27 2.30 -1.49 -4.07
CA GLU A 27 3.75 -1.35 -4.21
C GLU A 27 4.51 -2.34 -3.32
N ALA A 28 4.10 -2.46 -2.05
CA ALA A 28 4.69 -3.39 -1.11
C ALA A 28 4.50 -4.85 -1.54
N PHE A 29 3.34 -5.16 -2.15
CA PHE A 29 3.05 -6.47 -2.70
C PHE A 29 3.93 -6.81 -3.90
N ALA A 30 4.00 -5.92 -4.90
CA ALA A 30 4.74 -6.15 -6.13
C ALA A 30 6.26 -6.07 -5.92
N GLY A 31 6.70 -5.26 -4.96
CA GLY A 31 8.10 -4.90 -4.81
C GLY A 31 8.61 -4.14 -6.03
N GLY A 32 9.92 -4.17 -6.25
CA GLY A 32 10.53 -3.54 -7.41
C GLY A 32 11.63 -2.56 -7.06
N THR A 33 12.04 -1.76 -8.04
CA THR A 33 13.09 -0.77 -7.86
C THR A 33 12.48 0.60 -7.65
N ARG A 34 12.93 1.29 -6.59
CA ARG A 34 12.46 2.63 -6.25
C ARG A 34 13.64 3.58 -6.03
N GLU A 35 13.50 4.80 -6.50
CA GLU A 35 14.45 5.87 -6.21
C GLU A 35 13.94 6.66 -5.01
N ILE A 36 14.75 6.77 -3.98
CA ILE A 36 14.44 7.54 -2.77
C ILE A 36 15.45 8.67 -2.59
N GLY A 37 14.94 9.84 -2.23
CA GLY A 37 15.78 10.97 -1.78
C GLY A 37 15.83 10.99 -0.26
N PHE A 38 17.01 11.15 0.29
CA PHE A 38 17.19 11.40 1.72
C PHE A 38 18.16 12.54 1.95
N SER A 39 17.97 13.26 3.06
CA SER A 39 18.87 14.32 3.47
C SER A 39 19.81 13.79 4.55
N THR A 40 21.11 13.85 4.31
CA THR A 40 22.12 13.63 5.34
C THR A 40 22.25 14.90 6.16
N GLY A 41 22.57 14.79 7.46
CA GLY A 41 22.56 15.90 8.43
C GLY A 41 23.40 17.15 8.09
N GLU A 42 24.12 17.14 6.98
CA GLU A 42 24.90 18.28 6.44
C GLU A 42 24.17 19.01 5.28
N GLY A 43 22.86 18.76 5.10
CA GLY A 43 22.06 19.44 4.08
C GLY A 43 22.27 18.93 2.65
N THR A 44 23.04 17.87 2.45
CA THR A 44 23.23 17.26 1.14
C THR A 44 22.10 16.27 0.85
N SER A 45 21.31 16.52 -0.20
CA SER A 45 20.30 15.57 -0.67
C SER A 45 20.97 14.51 -1.54
N SER A 46 20.87 13.25 -1.13
CA SER A 46 21.34 12.11 -1.91
C SER A 46 20.16 11.32 -2.45
N ARG A 47 20.29 10.78 -3.67
CA ARG A 47 19.33 9.84 -4.25
C ARG A 47 19.95 8.45 -4.27
N VAL A 48 19.14 7.48 -3.90
CA VAL A 48 19.55 6.08 -3.87
C VAL A 48 18.48 5.23 -4.52
N THR A 49 18.94 4.31 -5.36
CA THR A 49 18.08 3.28 -5.94
C THR A 49 17.97 2.11 -4.96
N LEU A 50 16.76 1.85 -4.50
CA LEU A 50 16.41 0.79 -3.56
C LEU A 50 15.68 -0.33 -4.28
N LYS A 51 16.07 -1.58 -4.02
CA LYS A 51 15.31 -2.76 -4.42
C LYS A 51 14.43 -3.20 -3.27
N VAL A 52 13.11 -3.02 -3.42
CA VAL A 52 12.09 -3.49 -2.47
C VAL A 52 11.77 -4.95 -2.78
N PRO A 53 11.91 -5.87 -1.83
CA PRO A 53 11.47 -7.26 -2.04
C PRO A 53 9.95 -7.33 -2.22
N PRO A 54 9.44 -8.21 -3.10
CA PRO A 54 7.99 -8.40 -3.22
C PRO A 54 7.42 -8.98 -1.92
N GLY A 55 6.23 -8.51 -1.53
CA GLY A 55 5.58 -8.94 -0.30
C GLY A 55 6.24 -8.39 0.98
N VAL A 56 6.95 -7.26 0.89
CA VAL A 56 7.56 -6.61 2.07
C VAL A 56 6.49 -6.14 3.05
N ARG A 57 6.75 -6.30 4.35
CA ARG A 57 5.78 -6.00 5.42
C ARG A 57 6.16 -4.77 6.23
N ALA A 58 5.16 -4.15 6.83
CA ALA A 58 5.39 -3.09 7.81
C ALA A 58 6.30 -3.57 8.94
N GLY A 59 7.20 -2.69 9.38
CA GLY A 59 8.21 -2.95 10.40
C GLY A 59 9.45 -3.70 9.90
N GLN A 60 9.48 -4.20 8.67
CA GLN A 60 10.71 -4.75 8.10
C GLN A 60 11.73 -3.66 7.83
N LYS A 61 13.01 -3.94 8.11
CA LYS A 61 14.12 -3.01 7.85
C LYS A 61 14.86 -3.46 6.58
N ILE A 62 15.05 -2.53 5.65
CA ILE A 62 15.85 -2.72 4.45
C ILE A 62 17.17 -1.97 4.65
N ARG A 63 18.29 -2.72 4.59
CA ARG A 63 19.64 -2.19 4.75
C ARG A 63 20.22 -1.74 3.42
N LEU A 64 20.70 -0.53 3.37
CA LEU A 64 21.44 0.05 2.24
C LEU A 64 22.88 0.30 2.66
N THR A 65 23.76 -0.61 2.29
CA THR A 65 25.17 -0.58 2.68
C THR A 65 25.87 0.65 2.11
N GLY A 66 26.55 1.39 2.99
CA GLY A 66 27.34 2.58 2.64
C GLY A 66 26.51 3.76 2.12
N LYS A 67 25.22 3.87 2.50
CA LYS A 67 24.31 4.95 2.06
C LYS A 67 23.82 5.84 3.22
N GLY A 68 24.32 5.64 4.44
CA GLY A 68 23.93 6.41 5.63
C GLY A 68 24.67 7.73 5.84
N GLY A 69 25.74 7.99 5.07
CA GLY A 69 26.56 9.19 5.19
C GLY A 69 28.06 8.87 5.15
N GLU A 70 28.91 9.91 5.03
CA GLU A 70 30.35 9.74 5.01
C GLU A 70 30.91 9.41 6.40
N GLY A 71 31.87 8.50 6.44
CA GLY A 71 32.57 8.17 7.66
C GLY A 71 33.47 9.32 8.14
N VAL A 72 33.62 9.49 9.46
CA VAL A 72 34.45 10.55 10.06
C VAL A 72 35.94 10.25 9.82
N LEU A 73 36.70 11.24 9.38
CA LEU A 73 38.17 11.17 9.15
C LEU A 73 38.57 10.10 8.10
N GLY A 74 37.77 9.93 7.04
CA GLY A 74 38.06 8.95 6.00
C GLY A 74 37.72 7.50 6.41
N GLY A 75 36.88 7.30 7.42
CA GLY A 75 36.31 6.02 7.79
C GLY A 75 35.31 5.52 6.74
N PRO A 76 34.89 4.24 6.82
CA PRO A 76 33.90 3.70 5.90
C PRO A 76 32.57 4.43 6.03
N ALA A 77 31.86 4.58 4.91
CA ALA A 77 30.51 5.14 4.89
C ALA A 77 29.55 4.31 5.74
N TRP A 78 28.56 4.98 6.34
CA TRP A 78 27.56 4.34 7.21
C TRP A 78 26.51 3.62 6.40
N ASP A 79 25.78 2.72 7.05
CA ASP A 79 24.64 2.08 6.45
C ASP A 79 23.37 2.90 6.73
N LEU A 80 22.41 2.81 5.80
CA LEU A 80 21.08 3.36 5.97
C LEU A 80 20.09 2.21 6.15
N TYR A 81 19.35 2.23 7.26
CA TYR A 81 18.27 1.30 7.54
C TYR A 81 16.94 1.99 7.29
N LEU A 82 16.15 1.45 6.38
CA LEU A 82 14.82 1.95 6.06
C LEU A 82 13.78 1.03 6.67
N GLU A 83 13.01 1.54 7.63
CA GLU A 83 11.85 0.84 8.16
C GLU A 83 10.67 1.01 7.24
N VAL A 84 10.10 -0.11 6.78
CA VAL A 84 8.97 -0.13 5.87
C VAL A 84 7.68 0.17 6.63
N HIS A 85 6.92 1.13 6.14
CA HIS A 85 5.56 1.44 6.55
C HIS A 85 4.63 1.19 5.38
N VAL A 86 3.77 0.16 5.49
CA VAL A 86 2.74 -0.09 4.48
C VAL A 86 1.52 0.74 4.84
N ILE A 87 1.16 1.66 3.96
CA ILE A 87 0.01 2.55 4.14
C ILE A 87 -1.15 2.06 3.26
N PRO A 88 -2.41 2.14 3.73
CA PRO A 88 -3.58 1.92 2.90
C PRO A 88 -3.59 2.89 1.71
N ASP A 89 -4.04 2.42 0.57
CA ASP A 89 -4.35 3.27 -0.58
C ASP A 89 -5.87 3.32 -0.81
N GLU A 90 -6.33 4.09 -1.81
CA GLU A 90 -7.76 4.25 -2.10
C GLU A 90 -8.49 2.93 -2.42
N ARG A 91 -7.75 1.94 -2.88
CA ARG A 91 -8.30 0.67 -3.36
C ARG A 91 -8.04 -0.48 -2.42
N PHE A 92 -6.89 -0.48 -1.75
CA PHE A 92 -6.42 -1.60 -0.95
C PHE A 92 -6.08 -1.22 0.47
N SER A 93 -6.47 -2.08 1.40
CA SER A 93 -5.99 -2.06 2.77
C SER A 93 -5.61 -3.47 3.22
N LEU A 94 -4.86 -3.59 4.33
CA LEU A 94 -4.44 -4.87 4.89
C LEU A 94 -5.11 -5.12 6.23
N GLU A 95 -5.66 -6.32 6.40
CA GLU A 95 -6.09 -6.88 7.68
C GLU A 95 -5.24 -8.14 7.97
N GLY A 96 -4.08 -7.96 8.60
CA GLY A 96 -3.10 -9.03 8.81
C GLY A 96 -2.47 -9.49 7.49
N ASP A 97 -2.76 -10.72 7.07
CA ASP A 97 -2.33 -11.27 5.78
C ASP A 97 -3.42 -11.15 4.69
N ASP A 98 -4.62 -10.74 5.08
CA ASP A 98 -5.71 -10.56 4.15
C ASP A 98 -5.68 -9.16 3.53
N VAL A 99 -6.10 -9.07 2.29
CA VAL A 99 -6.23 -7.81 1.54
C VAL A 99 -7.69 -7.45 1.44
N ILE A 100 -8.04 -6.22 1.75
CA ILE A 100 -9.36 -5.66 1.50
C ILE A 100 -9.27 -4.80 0.25
N LEU A 101 -10.10 -5.11 -0.74
CA LEU A 101 -10.27 -4.32 -1.96
C LEU A 101 -11.63 -3.62 -1.92
N HIS A 102 -11.63 -2.30 -1.96
CA HIS A 102 -12.85 -1.51 -2.02
C HIS A 102 -13.35 -1.43 -3.47
N LEU A 103 -14.51 -2.06 -3.74
CA LEU A 103 -15.13 -2.11 -5.05
C LEU A 103 -16.34 -1.18 -5.09
N HIS A 104 -16.23 -0.12 -5.87
CA HIS A 104 -17.37 0.74 -6.15
C HIS A 104 -18.27 0.09 -7.20
N VAL A 105 -19.56 0.01 -6.91
CA VAL A 105 -20.60 -0.48 -7.83
C VAL A 105 -21.74 0.53 -7.90
N SER A 106 -22.40 0.59 -9.03
CA SER A 106 -23.61 1.41 -9.20
C SER A 106 -24.81 0.80 -8.45
N PRO A 107 -25.84 1.60 -8.13
CA PRO A 107 -27.06 1.10 -7.49
C PRO A 107 -27.74 -0.03 -8.28
N TRP A 108 -27.76 0.06 -9.60
CA TRP A 108 -28.37 -0.98 -10.46
C TRP A 108 -27.54 -2.27 -10.51
N GLU A 109 -26.20 -2.18 -10.50
CA GLU A 109 -25.34 -3.37 -10.40
C GLU A 109 -25.52 -4.07 -9.06
N ALA A 110 -25.63 -3.30 -7.98
CA ALA A 110 -25.87 -3.84 -6.65
C ALA A 110 -27.27 -4.49 -6.52
N ALA A 111 -28.29 -3.85 -7.08
CA ALA A 111 -29.67 -4.32 -6.99
C ALA A 111 -29.93 -5.54 -7.89
N LEU A 112 -29.48 -5.50 -9.14
CA LEU A 112 -29.77 -6.51 -10.15
C LEU A 112 -28.72 -7.62 -10.20
N GLY A 113 -27.56 -7.37 -9.63
CA GLY A 113 -26.36 -8.19 -9.79
C GLY A 113 -25.64 -7.89 -11.10
N ALA A 114 -24.33 -8.05 -11.06
CA ALA A 114 -23.46 -7.80 -12.21
C ALA A 114 -22.26 -8.74 -12.21
N THR A 115 -21.59 -8.84 -13.37
CA THR A 115 -20.24 -9.41 -13.43
C THR A 115 -19.29 -8.28 -13.83
N VAL A 116 -18.42 -7.91 -12.91
CA VAL A 116 -17.50 -6.78 -13.07
C VAL A 116 -16.06 -7.26 -13.16
N ALA A 117 -15.26 -6.56 -13.95
CA ALA A 117 -13.81 -6.77 -13.98
C ALA A 117 -13.20 -6.01 -12.83
N VAL A 118 -12.41 -6.71 -12.01
CA VAL A 118 -11.79 -6.16 -10.80
C VAL A 118 -10.28 -6.35 -10.89
N ALA A 119 -9.53 -5.25 -10.93
CA ALA A 119 -8.09 -5.31 -10.87
C ALA A 119 -7.65 -5.59 -9.42
N THR A 120 -7.03 -6.74 -9.22
CA THR A 120 -6.45 -7.19 -7.95
C THR A 120 -4.94 -6.95 -7.92
N LEU A 121 -4.27 -7.32 -6.82
CA LEU A 121 -2.81 -7.19 -6.72
C LEU A 121 -2.06 -8.08 -7.72
N ASP A 122 -2.66 -9.17 -8.19
CA ASP A 122 -2.05 -10.14 -9.13
C ASP A 122 -2.71 -10.12 -10.52
N GLY A 123 -3.37 -9.07 -10.87
CA GLY A 123 -4.03 -8.94 -12.17
C GLY A 123 -5.54 -8.85 -12.07
N GLU A 124 -6.19 -8.84 -13.21
CA GLU A 124 -7.64 -8.67 -13.32
C GLU A 124 -8.38 -10.00 -13.11
N VAL A 125 -9.49 -9.94 -12.37
CA VAL A 125 -10.41 -11.05 -12.19
C VAL A 125 -11.83 -10.61 -12.50
N ARG A 126 -12.67 -11.53 -13.00
CA ARG A 126 -14.12 -11.30 -13.14
C ARG A 126 -14.82 -11.72 -11.85
N LEU A 127 -15.46 -10.75 -11.20
CA LEU A 127 -16.20 -10.95 -9.97
C LEU A 127 -17.70 -10.87 -10.22
N LYS A 128 -18.42 -11.86 -9.73
CA LYS A 128 -19.90 -11.82 -9.73
C LYS A 128 -20.37 -11.10 -8.48
N VAL A 129 -20.99 -9.94 -8.64
CA VAL A 129 -21.73 -9.22 -7.61
C VAL A 129 -23.13 -9.82 -7.54
N PRO A 130 -23.54 -10.44 -6.44
CA PRO A 130 -24.88 -10.99 -6.31
C PRO A 130 -25.95 -9.89 -6.29
N ALA A 131 -27.12 -10.17 -6.85
CA ALA A 131 -28.26 -9.26 -6.72
C ALA A 131 -28.61 -9.01 -5.25
N GLY A 132 -29.07 -7.79 -4.94
CA GLY A 132 -29.37 -7.37 -3.58
C GLY A 132 -28.12 -7.18 -2.71
N SER A 133 -26.98 -6.87 -3.31
CA SER A 133 -25.77 -6.52 -2.57
C SER A 133 -25.89 -5.12 -1.99
N SER A 134 -25.48 -4.97 -0.74
CA SER A 134 -25.40 -3.66 -0.06
C SER A 134 -23.95 -3.28 0.21
N SER A 135 -23.70 -2.00 0.48
CA SER A 135 -22.39 -1.53 0.94
C SER A 135 -21.96 -2.27 2.20
N GLY A 136 -20.68 -2.57 2.31
CA GLY A 136 -20.08 -3.37 3.38
C GLY A 136 -20.14 -4.88 3.15
N ARG A 137 -20.85 -5.35 2.12
CA ARG A 137 -20.83 -6.78 1.78
C ARG A 137 -19.45 -7.19 1.31
N ARG A 138 -18.88 -8.25 1.93
CA ARG A 138 -17.56 -8.80 1.56
C ARG A 138 -17.69 -10.08 0.74
N ILE A 139 -17.00 -10.17 -0.39
CA ILE A 139 -16.86 -11.35 -1.22
C ILE A 139 -15.43 -11.86 -1.11
N ARG A 140 -15.26 -13.10 -0.64
CA ARG A 140 -13.95 -13.70 -0.42
C ARG A 140 -13.41 -14.37 -1.68
N LEU A 141 -12.20 -14.05 -2.04
CA LEU A 141 -11.37 -14.74 -3.04
C LEU A 141 -10.19 -15.40 -2.32
N LYS A 142 -10.24 -16.73 -2.20
CA LYS A 142 -9.23 -17.51 -1.45
C LYS A 142 -7.84 -17.38 -2.06
N GLU A 143 -6.82 -17.30 -1.19
CA GLU A 143 -5.40 -17.30 -1.56
C GLU A 143 -4.98 -16.17 -2.52
N ARG A 144 -5.74 -15.06 -2.52
CA ARG A 144 -5.46 -13.86 -3.31
C ARG A 144 -5.02 -12.66 -2.47
N GLY A 145 -4.79 -12.89 -1.17
CA GLY A 145 -4.31 -11.88 -0.23
C GLY A 145 -2.78 -11.72 -0.26
N TYR A 146 -2.24 -11.22 0.82
CA TYR A 146 -0.81 -10.91 0.97
C TYR A 146 0.02 -12.17 1.25
N PRO A 147 1.30 -12.24 0.82
CA PRO A 147 2.16 -13.38 1.14
C PRO A 147 2.32 -13.56 2.65
N LYS A 148 2.22 -14.80 3.13
CA LYS A 148 2.42 -15.14 4.55
C LYS A 148 3.89 -15.43 4.84
N ALA A 149 4.36 -15.08 6.04
CA ALA A 149 5.71 -15.43 6.47
C ALA A 149 5.93 -16.95 6.57
N SER A 150 4.87 -17.71 6.85
CA SER A 150 4.85 -19.19 6.93
C SER A 150 4.72 -19.88 5.57
N GLY A 151 4.65 -19.14 4.49
CA GLY A 151 4.35 -19.64 3.15
C GLY A 151 2.85 -19.58 2.81
N GLY A 152 2.55 -19.58 1.51
CA GLY A 152 1.19 -19.36 1.01
C GLY A 152 0.76 -17.90 1.08
N ARG A 153 -0.54 -17.65 0.98
CA ARG A 153 -1.12 -16.30 0.94
C ARG A 153 -2.35 -16.19 1.84
N GLY A 154 -2.67 -14.98 2.24
CA GLY A 154 -3.97 -14.63 2.82
C GLY A 154 -5.07 -14.64 1.77
N ASP A 155 -6.24 -14.17 2.13
CA ASP A 155 -7.37 -14.05 1.24
C ASP A 155 -7.54 -12.60 0.76
N LEU A 156 -8.25 -12.44 -0.34
CA LEU A 156 -8.70 -11.13 -0.79
C LEU A 156 -10.19 -11.01 -0.49
N TYR A 157 -10.59 -10.02 0.26
CA TYR A 157 -11.98 -9.65 0.48
C TYR A 157 -12.32 -8.44 -0.38
N VAL A 158 -13.24 -8.62 -1.30
CA VAL A 158 -13.79 -7.51 -2.08
C VAL A 158 -14.98 -6.95 -1.32
N GLU A 159 -14.81 -5.77 -0.77
CA GLU A 159 -15.83 -5.03 -0.03
C GLU A 159 -16.58 -4.10 -0.98
N ILE A 160 -17.89 -4.31 -1.10
CA ILE A 160 -18.75 -3.54 -1.98
C ILE A 160 -19.07 -2.18 -1.36
N ALA A 161 -18.89 -1.13 -2.14
CA ALA A 161 -19.34 0.22 -1.84
C ALA A 161 -20.31 0.67 -2.95
N VAL A 162 -21.59 0.77 -2.63
CA VAL A 162 -22.58 1.29 -3.58
C VAL A 162 -22.43 2.81 -3.65
N VAL A 163 -22.17 3.31 -4.85
CA VAL A 163 -22.00 4.74 -5.11
C VAL A 163 -23.07 5.23 -6.07
N VAL A 164 -23.58 6.45 -5.84
CA VAL A 164 -24.55 7.11 -6.71
C VAL A 164 -23.84 8.15 -7.58
N PRO A 165 -24.31 8.40 -8.82
CA PRO A 165 -23.80 9.48 -9.62
C PRO A 165 -24.00 10.85 -8.91
N THR A 166 -22.99 11.70 -8.93
CA THR A 166 -23.06 13.05 -8.38
C THR A 166 -23.86 13.99 -9.28
N GLU A 167 -23.83 13.72 -10.58
CA GLU A 167 -24.57 14.46 -11.60
C GLU A 167 -25.45 13.47 -12.37
N LEU A 168 -26.71 13.82 -12.56
CA LEU A 168 -27.68 13.01 -13.30
C LEU A 168 -28.06 13.72 -14.60
N GLY A 169 -28.04 12.98 -15.71
CA GLY A 169 -28.68 13.38 -16.94
C GLY A 169 -30.23 13.43 -16.79
N GLU A 170 -30.92 14.06 -17.74
CA GLU A 170 -32.38 14.21 -17.68
C GLU A 170 -33.09 12.86 -17.61
N ASP A 171 -32.69 11.89 -18.45
CA ASP A 171 -33.26 10.54 -18.47
C ASP A 171 -32.95 9.76 -17.20
N GLU A 172 -31.74 9.85 -16.68
CA GLU A 172 -31.37 9.19 -15.41
C GLU A 172 -32.19 9.72 -14.25
N ARG A 173 -32.34 11.04 -14.15
CA ARG A 173 -33.17 11.69 -13.13
C ARG A 173 -34.60 11.18 -13.21
N ARG A 174 -35.19 11.17 -14.40
CA ARG A 174 -36.57 10.68 -14.62
C ARG A 174 -36.71 9.24 -14.16
N LEU A 175 -35.78 8.35 -14.50
CA LEU A 175 -35.81 6.94 -14.10
C LEU A 175 -35.67 6.77 -12.59
N PHE A 176 -34.80 7.54 -11.91
CA PHE A 176 -34.70 7.51 -10.46
C PHE A 176 -35.97 8.02 -9.77
N GLU A 177 -36.62 9.05 -10.31
CA GLU A 177 -37.88 9.56 -9.80
C GLU A 177 -39.04 8.55 -9.98
N GLU A 178 -39.07 7.86 -11.10
CA GLU A 178 -40.04 6.77 -11.35
C GLU A 178 -39.80 5.61 -10.38
N LEU A 179 -38.54 5.18 -10.20
CA LEU A 179 -38.20 4.14 -9.23
C LEU A 179 -38.59 4.52 -7.81
N ALA A 180 -38.34 5.73 -7.39
CA ALA A 180 -38.72 6.22 -6.06
C ALA A 180 -40.23 6.20 -5.80
N LYS A 181 -41.07 6.39 -6.84
CA LYS A 181 -42.53 6.33 -6.73
C LYS A 181 -43.07 4.92 -6.59
N VAL A 182 -42.43 3.91 -7.23
CA VAL A 182 -42.92 2.52 -7.26
C VAL A 182 -42.26 1.64 -6.21
N SER A 183 -41.08 2.02 -5.72
CA SER A 183 -40.36 1.26 -4.72
C SER A 183 -41.10 1.29 -3.37
N LYS A 184 -41.22 0.10 -2.76
CA LYS A 184 -41.72 -0.08 -1.40
C LYS A 184 -40.59 -0.27 -0.39
N PHE A 185 -39.34 -0.18 -0.83
CA PHE A 185 -38.17 -0.37 0.01
C PHE A 185 -37.96 0.83 0.92
N ASP A 186 -37.93 0.59 2.23
CA ASP A 186 -37.58 1.59 3.22
C ASP A 186 -36.21 1.24 3.83
N PRO A 187 -35.15 2.01 3.54
CA PRO A 187 -33.81 1.75 4.10
C PRO A 187 -33.68 2.07 5.58
N ARG A 188 -34.69 2.73 6.19
CA ARG A 188 -34.68 3.08 7.61
C ARG A 188 -35.53 2.14 8.48
N GLY A 189 -36.24 1.22 7.88
CA GLY A 189 -36.88 0.06 8.46
C GLY A 189 -38.15 0.32 9.19
#